data_58bcb2762919e24d0ec412b4cbecf9de
#
_entry.id   58bcb2762919e24d0ec412b4cbecf9de
#
_cell.length_a   1.000
_cell.length_b   1.000
_cell.length_c   1.000
_cell.angle_alpha   90.00
_cell.angle_beta   90.00
_cell.angle_gamma   90.00
#
_symmetry.space_group_name_H-M   'P 1'
#
loop_
_entity.id
_entity.type
_entity.pdbx_description
1 polymer ?
#
loop_
_entity_poly.entity_id
_entity_poly.type
_entity_poly.pdbx_seq_one_letter_code
_entity_poly.pdbx_strand_id
1 'polypeptide(L)'
;MTDPYELAGVKKKSFAMYFGGGEIWFEHLDGIYGYTDIAVQKLKNDFPNIKKPSSPSLFAVNLDETVIDDKMIQALADKLVHGGKRFTRVAVVGADAVSKRKLKKALCGGGFALKFINDFEKAKEWLVSENVR
;
A
#
# COMPACT_ATOMS: atom_id res chain seq x y z
N MET A 1 -13.97 -25.89 -6.39
CA MET A 1 -13.02 -25.08 -5.59
C MET A 1 -12.47 -23.96 -6.45
N THR A 2 -12.52 -22.75 -5.96
CA THR A 2 -12.04 -21.59 -6.71
C THR A 2 -10.53 -21.46 -6.57
N ASP A 3 -9.86 -21.30 -7.71
CA ASP A 3 -8.43 -21.02 -7.72
C ASP A 3 -8.21 -19.59 -7.17
N PRO A 4 -7.43 -19.42 -6.07
CA PRO A 4 -7.19 -18.09 -5.51
C PRO A 4 -6.60 -17.10 -6.52
N TYR A 5 -5.82 -17.58 -7.48
CA TYR A 5 -5.24 -16.70 -8.51
C TYR A 5 -6.27 -16.16 -9.49
N GLU A 6 -7.50 -16.70 -9.47
CA GLU A 6 -8.60 -16.20 -10.29
C GLU A 6 -9.40 -15.08 -9.60
N LEU A 7 -9.10 -14.76 -8.34
CA LEU A 7 -9.77 -13.66 -7.65
C LEU A 7 -9.52 -12.33 -8.37
N ALA A 8 -10.56 -11.51 -8.48
CA ALA A 8 -10.45 -10.21 -9.13
C ALA A 8 -9.38 -9.34 -8.49
N GLY A 9 -9.24 -9.41 -7.14
CA GLY A 9 -8.23 -8.65 -6.43
C GLY A 9 -6.80 -9.03 -6.80
N VAL A 10 -6.56 -10.31 -7.07
CA VAL A 10 -5.23 -10.77 -7.49
C VAL A 10 -4.91 -10.29 -8.90
N LYS A 11 -5.92 -10.24 -9.77
CA LYS A 11 -5.75 -9.83 -11.17
C LYS A 11 -5.68 -8.31 -11.34
N LYS A 12 -6.12 -7.55 -10.36
CA LYS A 12 -6.11 -6.10 -10.43
C LYS A 12 -4.67 -5.59 -10.45
N LYS A 13 -4.33 -4.79 -11.44
CA LYS A 13 -2.97 -4.29 -11.58
C LYS A 13 -2.74 -3.06 -10.72
N SER A 14 -1.59 -3.03 -10.04
CA SER A 14 -1.10 -1.83 -9.37
C SER A 14 -0.45 -0.93 -10.43
N PHE A 15 -0.55 0.39 -10.24
CA PHE A 15 -0.09 1.33 -11.27
C PHE A 15 0.18 2.72 -10.68
N ALA A 16 0.86 3.56 -11.46
CA ALA A 16 1.08 4.96 -11.13
C ALA A 16 0.14 5.83 -11.95
N MET A 17 -0.40 6.89 -11.34
CA MET A 17 -1.33 7.80 -12.02
C MET A 17 -1.24 9.19 -11.40
N TYR A 18 -1.40 10.21 -12.24
CA TYR A 18 -1.52 11.59 -11.78
C TYR A 18 -2.89 11.86 -11.21
N PHE A 19 -2.92 12.58 -10.09
CA PHE A 19 -4.14 13.00 -9.45
C PHE A 19 -3.88 14.34 -8.75
N GLY A 20 -4.69 15.36 -9.03
CA GLY A 20 -4.63 16.62 -8.30
C GLY A 20 -3.27 17.31 -8.29
N GLY A 21 -2.47 17.14 -9.32
CA GLY A 21 -1.17 17.77 -9.43
C GLY A 21 0.00 16.95 -8.90
N GLY A 22 -0.27 15.74 -8.41
CA GLY A 22 0.77 14.84 -7.94
C GLY A 22 0.65 13.46 -8.56
N GLU A 23 1.74 12.73 -8.62
CA GLU A 23 1.72 11.35 -9.11
C GLU A 23 1.74 10.40 -7.93
N ILE A 24 0.86 9.39 -7.95
CA ILE A 24 0.68 8.44 -6.86
C ILE A 24 0.87 7.03 -7.40
N TRP A 25 1.58 6.19 -6.66
CA TRP A 25 1.55 4.75 -6.91
C TRP A 25 0.40 4.13 -6.14
N PHE A 26 -0.46 3.42 -6.85
CA PHE A 26 -1.61 2.72 -6.27
C PHE A 26 -1.29 1.23 -6.20
N GLU A 27 -1.04 0.75 -4.99
CA GLU A 27 -0.82 -0.68 -4.75
C GLU A 27 -2.15 -1.33 -4.40
N HIS A 28 -2.64 -2.18 -5.29
CA HIS A 28 -3.91 -2.88 -5.11
C HIS A 28 -3.69 -4.25 -4.52
N LEU A 29 -3.89 -4.36 -3.21
CA LEU A 29 -3.85 -5.63 -2.47
C LEU A 29 -5.22 -5.94 -1.87
N ASP A 30 -6.27 -5.32 -2.40
CA ASP A 30 -7.63 -5.48 -1.92
C ASP A 30 -8.30 -6.70 -2.56
N GLY A 31 -9.30 -7.26 -1.85
CA GLY A 31 -10.10 -8.36 -2.36
C GLY A 31 -9.34 -9.68 -2.47
N ILE A 32 -8.32 -9.88 -1.67
CA ILE A 32 -7.51 -11.12 -1.69
C ILE A 32 -7.85 -12.00 -0.48
N TYR A 33 -8.65 -11.47 0.45
CA TYR A 33 -9.18 -12.18 1.62
C TYR A 33 -8.06 -12.81 2.46
N GLY A 34 -8.14 -14.09 2.78
CA GLY A 34 -7.17 -14.76 3.61
C GLY A 34 -5.94 -15.31 2.88
N TYR A 35 -5.84 -15.06 1.58
CA TYR A 35 -4.69 -15.54 0.78
C TYR A 35 -3.51 -14.58 0.88
N THR A 36 -3.05 -14.34 2.11
CA THR A 36 -2.02 -13.33 2.38
C THR A 36 -0.69 -13.62 1.70
N ASP A 37 -0.34 -14.90 1.51
CA ASP A 37 0.89 -15.25 0.79
C ASP A 37 0.84 -14.75 -0.66
N ILE A 38 -0.33 -14.80 -1.30
CA ILE A 38 -0.52 -14.30 -2.65
C ILE A 38 -0.42 -12.78 -2.67
N ALA A 39 -1.03 -12.11 -1.69
CA ALA A 39 -0.96 -10.65 -1.58
C ALA A 39 0.48 -10.19 -1.36
N VAL A 40 1.22 -10.86 -0.49
CA VAL A 40 2.64 -10.55 -0.24
C VAL A 40 3.46 -10.75 -1.50
N GLN A 41 3.22 -11.84 -2.24
CA GLN A 41 3.93 -12.10 -3.49
C GLN A 41 3.62 -11.03 -4.55
N LYS A 42 2.36 -10.59 -4.61
CA LYS A 42 1.96 -9.51 -5.52
C LYS A 42 2.73 -8.23 -5.22
N LEU A 43 2.84 -7.86 -3.94
CA LEU A 43 3.63 -6.70 -3.53
C LEU A 43 5.09 -6.85 -3.95
N LYS A 44 5.68 -8.02 -3.71
CA LYS A 44 7.06 -8.29 -4.10
C LYS A 44 7.27 -8.19 -5.60
N ASN A 45 6.31 -8.68 -6.37
CA ASN A 45 6.38 -8.63 -7.85
C ASN A 45 6.23 -7.20 -8.37
N ASP A 46 5.46 -6.35 -7.68
CA ASP A 46 5.26 -4.96 -8.08
C ASP A 46 6.44 -4.07 -7.69
N PHE A 47 7.18 -4.44 -6.65
CA PHE A 47 8.17 -3.57 -6.04
C PHE A 47 9.29 -3.11 -6.99
N PRO A 48 9.81 -3.93 -7.91
CA PRO A 48 10.82 -3.45 -8.86
C PRO A 48 10.38 -2.20 -9.64
N ASN A 49 9.08 -2.07 -9.91
CA ASN A 49 8.53 -0.88 -10.55
C ASN A 49 8.38 0.29 -9.56
N ILE A 50 8.05 -0.02 -8.31
CA ILE A 50 7.86 0.99 -7.26
C ILE A 50 9.17 1.68 -6.93
N LYS A 51 10.26 0.93 -6.87
CA LYS A 51 11.54 1.48 -6.41
C LYS A 51 12.32 2.23 -7.48
N LYS A 52 11.87 2.27 -8.73
CA LYS A 52 12.53 3.02 -9.79
C LYS A 52 12.56 4.51 -9.42
N PRO A 53 13.68 5.21 -9.71
CA PRO A 53 13.74 6.66 -9.41
C PRO A 53 12.63 7.47 -10.07
N SER A 54 12.14 7.02 -11.23
CA SER A 54 11.05 7.68 -11.95
C SER A 54 9.67 7.39 -11.36
N SER A 55 9.57 6.42 -10.43
CA SER A 55 8.30 6.09 -9.80
C SER A 55 7.91 7.12 -8.74
N PRO A 56 6.60 7.29 -8.49
CA PRO A 56 6.14 8.28 -7.52
C PRO A 56 6.66 8.03 -6.10
N SER A 57 6.84 9.11 -5.34
CA SER A 57 7.16 9.04 -3.91
C SER A 57 5.91 9.08 -3.02
N LEU A 58 4.73 9.23 -3.63
CA LEU A 58 3.44 9.15 -2.95
C LEU A 58 2.89 7.74 -3.17
N PHE A 59 2.54 7.06 -2.09
CA PHE A 59 2.16 5.65 -2.15
C PHE A 59 0.83 5.43 -1.45
N ALA A 60 -0.09 4.76 -2.13
CA ALA A 60 -1.36 4.34 -1.54
C ALA A 60 -1.46 2.82 -1.66
N VAL A 61 -1.75 2.16 -0.54
CA VAL A 61 -2.03 0.73 -0.56
C VAL A 61 -3.46 0.49 -0.10
N ASN A 62 -4.22 -0.24 -0.91
CA ASN A 62 -5.58 -0.62 -0.58
C ASN A 62 -5.58 -2.07 -0.11
N LEU A 63 -6.01 -2.27 1.15
CA LEU A 63 -6.07 -3.58 1.79
C LEU A 63 -7.50 -3.99 2.12
N ASP A 64 -8.51 -3.33 1.54
CA ASP A 64 -9.91 -3.69 1.77
C ASP A 64 -10.13 -5.17 1.44
N GLU A 65 -10.87 -5.85 2.32
CA GLU A 65 -11.23 -7.26 2.14
C GLU A 65 -10.00 -8.18 1.97
N THR A 66 -8.89 -7.81 2.59
CA THR A 66 -7.67 -8.62 2.64
C THR A 66 -7.22 -8.71 4.08
N VAL A 67 -6.91 -9.93 4.54
CA VAL A 67 -6.42 -10.14 5.90
C VAL A 67 -5.03 -9.51 6.03
N ILE A 68 -4.84 -8.73 7.09
CA ILE A 68 -3.56 -8.09 7.37
C ILE A 68 -2.91 -8.85 8.53
N ASP A 69 -2.16 -9.87 8.20
CA ASP A 69 -1.44 -10.68 9.19
C ASP A 69 0.00 -10.17 9.35
N ASP A 70 0.76 -10.83 10.21
CA ASP A 70 2.14 -10.42 10.49
C ASP A 70 3.03 -10.50 9.24
N LYS A 71 2.76 -11.44 8.33
CA LYS A 71 3.51 -11.55 7.08
C LYS A 71 3.28 -10.35 6.19
N MET A 72 2.04 -9.88 6.11
CA MET A 72 1.70 -8.69 5.32
C MET A 72 2.36 -7.45 5.92
N ILE A 73 2.30 -7.31 7.25
CA ILE A 73 2.90 -6.18 7.95
C ILE A 73 4.41 -6.17 7.72
N GLN A 74 5.05 -7.31 7.86
CA GLN A 74 6.49 -7.43 7.63
C GLN A 74 6.86 -7.10 6.19
N ALA A 75 6.07 -7.59 5.23
CA ALA A 75 6.32 -7.32 3.81
C ALA A 75 6.22 -5.83 3.49
N LEU A 76 5.22 -5.15 4.04
CA LEU A 76 5.07 -3.71 3.85
C LEU A 76 6.24 -2.96 4.46
N ALA A 77 6.68 -3.33 5.67
CA ALA A 77 7.83 -2.71 6.30
C ALA A 77 9.11 -2.94 5.49
N ASP A 78 9.33 -4.17 5.04
CA ASP A 78 10.51 -4.49 4.23
C ASP A 78 10.58 -3.64 2.96
N LYS A 79 9.46 -3.36 2.34
CA LYS A 79 9.42 -2.59 1.09
C LYS A 79 9.38 -1.09 1.32
N LEU A 80 8.58 -0.61 2.27
CA LEU A 80 8.38 0.82 2.45
C LEU A 80 9.46 1.46 3.34
N VAL A 81 10.01 0.71 4.30
CA VAL A 81 11.03 1.24 5.21
C VAL A 81 12.43 0.83 4.76
N HIS A 82 12.60 -0.43 4.37
CA HIS A 82 13.91 -1.00 4.10
C HIS A 82 14.18 -1.29 2.61
N GLY A 83 13.27 -0.90 1.72
CA GLY A 83 13.38 -1.24 0.31
C GLY A 83 14.30 -0.38 -0.53
N GLY A 84 14.89 0.66 0.05
CA GLY A 84 15.80 1.56 -0.67
C GLY A 84 15.13 2.71 -1.39
N LYS A 85 13.82 2.74 -1.49
CA LYS A 85 13.05 3.85 -2.07
C LYS A 85 12.59 4.77 -0.94
N ARG A 86 12.80 6.06 -1.10
CA ARG A 86 12.33 7.05 -0.14
C ARG A 86 10.96 7.56 -0.53
N PHE A 87 9.97 7.31 0.32
CA PHE A 87 8.62 7.80 0.12
C PHE A 87 8.40 9.09 0.92
N THR A 88 7.52 9.96 0.42
CA THR A 88 7.16 11.21 1.08
C THR A 88 5.92 11.02 1.96
N ARG A 89 4.90 10.36 1.41
CA ARG A 89 3.65 10.08 2.10
C ARG A 89 3.16 8.69 1.74
N VAL A 90 2.60 8.01 2.72
CA VAL A 90 2.01 6.68 2.54
C VAL A 90 0.61 6.69 3.14
N ALA A 91 -0.37 6.32 2.34
CA ALA A 91 -1.76 6.14 2.80
C ALA A 91 -2.10 4.66 2.79
N VAL A 92 -2.73 4.19 3.86
CA VAL A 92 -3.20 2.81 3.99
C VAL A 92 -4.71 2.82 4.10
N VAL A 93 -5.37 2.10 3.20
CA VAL A 93 -6.83 1.98 3.16
C VAL A 93 -7.22 0.56 3.58
N GLY A 94 -8.23 0.46 4.42
CA GLY A 94 -8.82 -0.83 4.77
C GLY A 94 -8.24 -1.50 6.01
N ALA A 95 -7.42 -0.82 6.79
CA ALA A 95 -6.88 -1.40 8.02
C ALA A 95 -7.84 -1.23 9.18
N ASP A 96 -8.06 -2.29 9.96
CA ASP A 96 -8.83 -2.20 11.20
C ASP A 96 -7.97 -1.62 12.33
N ALA A 97 -8.57 -1.45 13.53
CA ALA A 97 -7.89 -0.80 14.65
C ALA A 97 -6.62 -1.53 15.08
N VAL A 98 -6.67 -2.86 15.12
CA VAL A 98 -5.51 -3.68 15.53
C VAL A 98 -4.41 -3.58 14.47
N SER A 99 -4.77 -3.71 13.20
CA SER A 99 -3.82 -3.64 12.08
C SER A 99 -3.19 -2.24 11.99
N LYS A 100 -3.97 -1.18 12.21
CA LYS A 100 -3.44 0.19 12.22
C LYS A 100 -2.33 0.35 13.25
N ARG A 101 -2.54 -0.18 14.46
CA ARG A 101 -1.56 -0.09 15.53
C ARG A 101 -0.27 -0.80 15.16
N LYS A 102 -0.38 -2.03 14.65
CA LYS A 102 0.77 -2.83 14.24
C LYS A 102 1.51 -2.21 13.06
N LEU A 103 0.78 -1.70 12.07
CA LEU A 103 1.37 -1.06 10.91
C LEU A 103 2.05 0.25 11.28
N LYS A 104 1.44 1.04 12.15
CA LYS A 104 2.04 2.29 12.60
C LYS A 104 3.40 2.03 13.25
N LYS A 105 3.48 1.02 14.09
CA LYS A 105 4.74 0.63 14.74
C LYS A 105 5.76 0.12 13.72
N ALA A 106 5.33 -0.74 12.81
CA ALA A 106 6.22 -1.35 11.82
C ALA A 106 6.77 -0.36 10.79
N LEU A 107 5.98 0.67 10.45
CA LEU A 107 6.32 1.63 9.40
C LEU A 107 6.92 2.93 9.93
N CYS A 108 7.06 3.09 11.25
CA CYS A 108 7.49 4.36 11.84
C CYS A 108 8.91 4.78 11.46
N GLY A 109 9.76 3.85 11.02
CA GLY A 109 11.15 4.16 10.65
C GLY A 109 11.31 4.63 9.20
N GLY A 110 10.22 4.75 8.44
CA GLY A 110 10.30 5.04 7.01
C GLY A 110 10.58 6.50 6.64
N GLY A 111 10.42 7.42 7.58
CA GLY A 111 10.66 8.85 7.33
C GLY A 111 9.58 9.54 6.51
N PHE A 112 8.46 8.86 6.24
CA PHE A 112 7.34 9.43 5.50
C PHE A 112 6.18 9.74 6.44
N ALA A 113 5.26 10.61 5.97
CA ALA A 113 4.01 10.83 6.67
C ALA A 113 3.09 9.64 6.38
N LEU A 114 2.54 9.04 7.43
CA LEU A 114 1.67 7.86 7.33
C LEU A 114 0.28 8.24 7.78
N LYS A 115 -0.73 7.85 6.98
CA LYS A 115 -2.12 8.07 7.36
C LYS A 115 -2.98 6.86 6.99
N PHE A 116 -3.90 6.52 7.89
CA PHE A 116 -4.89 5.46 7.66
C PHE A 116 -6.22 6.12 7.31
N ILE A 117 -6.70 5.87 6.12
CA ILE A 117 -7.93 6.49 5.62
C ILE A 117 -8.77 5.39 5.00
N ASN A 118 -9.99 5.18 5.48
CA ASN A 118 -10.86 4.11 4.99
C ASN A 118 -11.67 4.49 3.74
N ASP A 119 -11.37 5.64 3.16
CA ASP A 119 -12.00 6.11 1.92
C ASP A 119 -10.88 6.33 0.91
N PHE A 120 -10.88 5.55 -0.17
CA PHE A 120 -9.82 5.59 -1.16
C PHE A 120 -9.72 6.96 -1.85
N GLU A 121 -10.87 7.61 -2.10
CA GLU A 121 -10.86 8.94 -2.72
C GLU A 121 -10.25 9.99 -1.80
N LYS A 122 -10.58 9.91 -0.50
CA LYS A 122 -9.97 10.82 0.49
C LYS A 122 -8.49 10.55 0.67
N ALA A 123 -8.05 9.30 0.53
CA ALA A 123 -6.64 8.96 0.57
C ALA A 123 -5.87 9.66 -0.55
N LYS A 124 -6.43 9.64 -1.76
CA LYS A 124 -5.82 10.33 -2.91
C LYS A 124 -5.72 11.83 -2.65
N GLU A 125 -6.78 12.44 -2.15
CA GLU A 125 -6.79 13.87 -1.84
C GLU A 125 -5.71 14.23 -0.81
N TRP A 126 -5.59 13.43 0.24
CA TRP A 126 -4.57 13.67 1.26
C TRP A 126 -3.17 13.57 0.70
N LEU A 127 -2.91 12.56 -0.13
CA LEU A 127 -1.57 12.33 -0.68
C LEU A 127 -1.05 13.51 -1.48
N VAL A 128 -1.93 14.22 -2.17
CA VAL A 128 -1.53 15.37 -3.00
C VAL A 128 -1.80 16.71 -2.34
N SER A 129 -2.32 16.73 -1.11
CA SER A 129 -2.63 17.98 -0.43
C SER A 129 -1.36 18.74 -0.06
N GLU A 130 -1.46 20.05 -0.01
CA GLU A 130 -0.33 20.89 0.35
C GLU A 130 -0.15 21.00 1.87
N ASN A 131 -1.20 20.71 2.63
CA ASN A 131 -1.24 20.91 4.07
C ASN A 131 -1.06 19.62 4.86
N VAL A 132 0.03 18.92 4.64
CA VAL A 132 0.37 17.75 5.43
C VAL A 132 1.35 18.16 6.54
N ARG A 133 0.88 18.02 7.74
CA ARG A 133 1.68 18.26 8.93
C ARG A 133 1.58 17.03 9.82
#